data_2fd81f93cc584423f5f9ff0fb68a47af
#
_entry.id   2fd81f93cc584423f5f9ff0fb68a47af
#
_cell.length_a   1.000
_cell.length_b   1.000
_cell.length_c   1.000
_cell.angle_alpha   90.00
_cell.angle_beta   90.00
_cell.angle_gamma   90.00
#
_symmetry.space_group_name_H-M   'P 1'
#
loop_
_entity.id
_entity.type
_entity.pdbx_description
1 polymer ?
#
loop_
_entity_poly.entity_id
_entity_poly.type
_entity_poly.pdbx_seq_one_letter_code
_entity_poly.pdbx_strand_id
1 'polypeptide(L)'
;MKLVFFFFVLLSLSITVIEVNAQTPDLFYLRVKSEPSSLLYIGGAGSYKEGEIVTLTAMPDKWEDYKFSGWKIDGSWSTENPPKIVMNTSHEVVAVFEKVQGTGGDAITIDTIPRIAGITVDNDIYLPTELPLSINWDATTNHIITAEKTVNENPDKRYIFGSWKDGNVDPVRTVKPDEGTSFIALYKTQFYLKVLTEFGNSVGQGWYDEGSTVNFSLDSEHIPNKNDDTIRYSFDSWDLGDYKNSASNSISINAPLTVKVNWSKEYKLEIRSSIPDYIPSGSGFYPAGKNLALIAESEISSPNSDIKYIFDKWVTIGPNPVVISNSLSSSTSVVIDSSYIIEARYKKSFLLNVWSPYGTPSGGGFYDEGAVADVRINQNELVVVPGKEKKIFGGWSTSGGEILDFNSSEAKSLDSPKSNSNIQVIVSSPMNVTAKWNSQYFVDAKSSSGTVTGAGWYDPGTLVPISVKMPSQPPGMWTTYSFEGWSGDIESKSPSTKIIVNGPKSLIAEWREDSTPGIINGLILAGVGVTGFFIYNKTRKSGRFNSAIKSKHGNYPGDRRGIDAVLQHDKSKIDIPPKNSFQQDIRLPKKKSMYDWLMGNDK
;
A
#
# COMPACT_ATOMS: atom_id res chain seq x y z
N MET A 1 15.07 9.90 -43.64
CA MET A 1 15.92 10.00 -42.46
C MET A 1 15.27 9.21 -41.34
N LYS A 2 16.03 8.31 -40.75
CA LYS A 2 15.59 7.08 -40.06
C LYS A 2 14.67 7.31 -38.86
N LEU A 3 13.48 6.74 -38.94
CA LEU A 3 12.51 6.54 -37.88
C LEU A 3 12.98 5.35 -37.04
N VAL A 4 13.25 5.54 -35.75
CA VAL A 4 13.54 4.45 -34.81
C VAL A 4 12.24 4.13 -34.07
N PHE A 5 11.63 3.03 -34.47
CA PHE A 5 10.55 2.37 -33.74
C PHE A 5 11.14 1.68 -32.52
N PHE A 6 10.80 2.16 -31.31
CA PHE A 6 10.99 1.38 -30.08
C PHE A 6 9.82 0.40 -29.93
N PHE A 7 10.11 -0.85 -30.22
CA PHE A 7 9.25 -1.98 -29.85
C PHE A 7 9.44 -2.21 -28.34
N PHE A 8 8.44 -1.92 -27.55
CA PHE A 8 8.32 -2.43 -26.19
C PHE A 8 7.93 -3.92 -26.29
N VAL A 9 8.92 -4.80 -26.19
CA VAL A 9 8.69 -6.21 -25.90
C VAL A 9 8.39 -6.29 -24.40
N LEU A 10 7.11 -6.45 -24.07
CA LEU A 10 6.67 -6.93 -22.77
C LEU A 10 7.16 -8.38 -22.61
N LEU A 11 8.32 -8.54 -22.00
CA LEU A 11 8.78 -9.83 -21.51
C LEU A 11 7.96 -10.12 -20.25
N SER A 12 6.85 -10.83 -20.40
CA SER A 12 6.15 -11.47 -19.31
C SER A 12 7.08 -12.52 -18.71
N LEU A 13 7.83 -12.13 -17.68
CA LEU A 13 8.54 -13.08 -16.84
C LEU A 13 7.48 -13.85 -16.07
N SER A 14 7.09 -15.01 -16.61
CA SER A 14 6.35 -16.02 -15.86
C SER A 14 7.30 -16.49 -14.75
N ILE A 15 7.16 -15.89 -13.57
CA ILE A 15 7.71 -16.48 -12.35
C ILE A 15 6.88 -17.74 -12.14
N THR A 16 7.38 -18.88 -12.61
CA THR A 16 6.97 -20.16 -12.10
C THR A 16 7.38 -20.18 -10.64
N VAL A 17 6.44 -19.86 -9.77
CA VAL A 17 6.51 -20.25 -8.38
C VAL A 17 6.57 -21.76 -8.41
N ILE A 18 7.76 -22.33 -8.27
CA ILE A 18 7.91 -23.73 -7.89
C ILE A 18 7.37 -23.74 -6.45
N GLU A 19 6.09 -24.07 -6.31
CA GLU A 19 5.60 -24.61 -5.06
C GLU A 19 6.43 -25.87 -4.81
N VAL A 20 7.47 -25.71 -4.00
CA VAL A 20 8.06 -26.86 -3.34
C VAL A 20 6.98 -27.30 -2.35
N ASN A 21 6.08 -28.15 -2.82
CA ASN A 21 5.28 -28.97 -1.95
C ASN A 21 6.29 -29.73 -1.10
N ALA A 22 6.54 -29.23 0.12
CA ALA A 22 7.14 -30.03 1.15
C ALA A 22 6.14 -31.17 1.39
N GLN A 23 6.30 -32.28 0.65
CA GLN A 23 5.61 -33.51 0.99
C GLN A 23 6.02 -33.80 2.44
N THR A 24 5.04 -33.76 3.32
CA THR A 24 5.18 -34.37 4.63
C THR A 24 5.66 -35.79 4.36
N PRO A 25 6.78 -36.22 4.92
CA PRO A 25 7.26 -37.57 4.65
C PRO A 25 6.13 -38.55 4.99
N ASP A 26 5.83 -39.44 4.05
CA ASP A 26 4.83 -40.46 4.29
C ASP A 26 5.28 -41.29 5.50
N LEU A 27 4.51 -41.17 6.59
CA LEU A 27 4.77 -41.92 7.81
C LEU A 27 3.99 -43.23 7.75
N PHE A 28 4.69 -44.34 7.92
CA PHE A 28 4.09 -45.64 8.03
C PHE A 28 3.94 -46.04 9.50
N TYR A 29 2.85 -46.73 9.79
CA TYR A 29 2.55 -47.15 11.15
C TYR A 29 3.00 -48.59 11.40
N LEU A 30 3.77 -48.81 12.46
CA LEU A 30 4.09 -50.13 12.94
C LEU A 30 3.19 -50.45 14.14
N ARG A 31 2.36 -51.48 13.99
CA ARG A 31 1.60 -52.08 15.11
C ARG A 31 2.32 -53.32 15.61
N VAL A 32 2.51 -53.38 16.92
CA VAL A 32 3.14 -54.53 17.57
C VAL A 32 2.17 -55.12 18.58
N LYS A 33 1.96 -56.42 18.52
CA LYS A 33 1.04 -57.16 19.38
C LYS A 33 1.66 -58.49 19.86
N SER A 34 1.03 -59.10 20.85
CA SER A 34 1.32 -60.52 21.20
C SER A 34 0.10 -61.41 20.90
N GLU A 35 0.32 -62.68 20.67
CA GLU A 35 -0.71 -63.71 20.59
C GLU A 35 -0.33 -64.84 21.53
N PRO A 36 -1.09 -65.11 22.62
CA PRO A 36 -2.33 -64.42 23.03
C PRO A 36 -2.14 -62.92 23.33
N SER A 37 -3.19 -62.08 23.02
CA SER A 37 -3.11 -60.63 23.07
C SER A 37 -2.90 -59.99 24.45
N SER A 38 -3.04 -60.77 25.51
CA SER A 38 -2.88 -60.33 26.89
C SER A 38 -1.52 -60.66 27.50
N LEU A 39 -0.61 -61.28 26.75
CA LEU A 39 0.62 -61.84 27.37
C LEU A 39 1.62 -60.75 27.79
N LEU A 40 1.92 -59.80 26.91
CA LEU A 40 2.91 -58.76 27.23
C LEU A 40 2.81 -57.52 26.33
N TYR A 41 3.38 -56.43 26.82
CA TYR A 41 3.63 -55.23 26.03
C TYR A 41 4.98 -55.37 25.29
N ILE A 42 4.95 -55.13 23.98
CA ILE A 42 6.15 -55.18 23.15
C ILE A 42 6.41 -53.76 22.62
N GLY A 43 7.57 -53.18 22.91
CA GLY A 43 7.99 -51.89 22.43
C GLY A 43 8.21 -51.88 20.89
N GLY A 44 8.28 -50.69 20.32
CA GLY A 44 8.54 -50.49 18.90
C GLY A 44 7.31 -50.17 18.03
N ALA A 45 6.12 -50.14 18.62
CA ALA A 45 4.97 -49.61 17.94
C ALA A 45 5.09 -48.10 17.76
N GLY A 46 4.77 -47.55 16.57
CA GLY A 46 4.88 -46.12 16.30
C GLY A 46 4.75 -45.75 14.84
N SER A 47 5.08 -44.49 14.55
CA SER A 47 5.13 -43.94 13.17
C SER A 47 6.56 -43.76 12.73
N TYR A 48 6.91 -44.25 11.56
CA TYR A 48 8.28 -44.30 11.04
C TYR A 48 8.29 -43.78 9.59
N LYS A 49 9.44 -43.28 9.15
CA LYS A 49 9.62 -42.83 7.78
C LYS A 49 9.83 -44.00 6.82
N GLU A 50 9.54 -43.73 5.55
CA GLU A 50 9.85 -44.66 4.47
C GLU A 50 11.35 -45.06 4.48
N GLY A 51 11.62 -46.36 4.43
CA GLY A 51 12.98 -46.91 4.44
C GLY A 51 13.62 -47.03 5.80
N GLU A 52 13.01 -46.59 6.89
CA GLU A 52 13.52 -46.75 8.24
C GLU A 52 13.48 -48.21 8.66
N ILE A 53 14.56 -48.70 9.30
CA ILE A 53 14.65 -50.08 9.77
C ILE A 53 14.39 -50.11 11.28
N VAL A 54 13.26 -50.67 11.65
CA VAL A 54 12.88 -50.84 13.07
C VAL A 54 13.31 -52.23 13.55
N THR A 55 14.13 -52.30 14.59
CA THR A 55 14.48 -53.59 15.22
C THR A 55 13.67 -53.69 16.50
N LEU A 56 12.82 -54.65 16.60
CA LEU A 56 12.03 -54.89 17.81
C LEU A 56 12.89 -55.53 18.92
N THR A 57 12.37 -55.53 20.14
CA THR A 57 13.02 -56.19 21.26
C THR A 57 13.00 -57.71 21.03
N ALA A 58 14.13 -58.36 21.28
CA ALA A 58 14.19 -59.83 21.22
C ALA A 58 13.27 -60.44 22.27
N MET A 59 12.49 -61.42 21.84
CA MET A 59 11.62 -62.16 22.76
C MET A 59 12.38 -63.31 23.43
N PRO A 60 12.10 -63.55 24.70
CA PRO A 60 12.66 -64.69 25.40
C PRO A 60 12.07 -65.99 24.82
N ASP A 61 12.86 -67.05 24.76
CA ASP A 61 12.39 -68.36 24.22
C ASP A 61 11.23 -68.92 25.03
N LYS A 62 11.15 -68.59 26.30
CA LYS A 62 10.07 -69.01 27.20
C LYS A 62 9.56 -67.82 28.01
N TRP A 63 8.23 -67.68 28.14
CA TRP A 63 7.51 -66.69 28.92
C TRP A 63 6.44 -67.40 29.74
N GLU A 64 6.65 -67.56 31.06
CA GLU A 64 5.74 -68.34 31.93
C GLU A 64 5.48 -69.75 31.34
N ASP A 65 4.20 -70.07 31.14
CA ASP A 65 3.73 -71.32 30.55
C ASP A 65 3.69 -71.30 29.01
N TYR A 66 4.31 -70.29 28.42
CA TYR A 66 4.32 -70.11 26.95
C TYR A 66 5.74 -70.17 26.39
N LYS A 67 5.91 -70.85 25.30
CA LYS A 67 7.12 -70.85 24.50
C LYS A 67 6.94 -69.86 23.34
N PHE A 68 7.94 -69.00 23.15
CA PHE A 68 7.97 -68.16 21.96
C PHE A 68 8.14 -69.03 20.70
N SER A 69 7.18 -68.89 19.76
CA SER A 69 7.17 -69.66 18.52
C SER A 69 7.71 -68.90 17.33
N GLY A 70 7.63 -67.57 17.36
CA GLY A 70 8.11 -66.70 16.29
C GLY A 70 7.27 -65.41 16.14
N TRP A 71 7.56 -64.72 15.10
CA TRP A 71 6.86 -63.47 14.73
C TRP A 71 5.97 -63.68 13.53
N LYS A 72 4.80 -63.07 13.47
CA LYS A 72 4.01 -62.87 12.28
C LYS A 72 4.15 -61.41 11.85
N ILE A 73 4.70 -61.16 10.64
CA ILE A 73 4.87 -59.83 10.06
C ILE A 73 3.92 -59.78 8.88
N ASP A 74 2.88 -58.92 8.98
CA ASP A 74 1.80 -58.82 7.98
C ASP A 74 1.19 -60.20 7.64
N GLY A 75 1.05 -61.06 8.63
CA GLY A 75 0.56 -62.43 8.47
C GLY A 75 1.61 -63.42 8.02
N SER A 76 2.80 -63.02 7.62
CA SER A 76 3.90 -63.91 7.21
C SER A 76 4.75 -64.31 8.41
N TRP A 77 5.10 -65.60 8.47
CA TRP A 77 5.87 -66.17 9.61
C TRP A 77 7.36 -65.85 9.53
N SER A 78 7.95 -65.40 10.65
CA SER A 78 9.39 -65.19 10.81
C SER A 78 9.86 -65.77 12.14
N THR A 79 11.02 -66.46 12.13
CA THR A 79 11.72 -66.96 13.33
C THR A 79 12.91 -66.08 13.73
N GLU A 80 13.15 -64.99 13.01
CA GLU A 80 14.21 -64.01 13.36
C GLU A 80 13.81 -63.28 14.66
N ASN A 81 14.72 -63.32 15.66
CA ASN A 81 14.44 -62.70 16.96
C ASN A 81 15.71 -61.98 17.46
N PRO A 82 15.71 -60.66 17.46
CA PRO A 82 14.59 -59.73 17.13
C PRO A 82 14.39 -59.55 15.64
N PRO A 83 13.15 -59.33 15.17
CA PRO A 83 12.89 -59.08 13.77
C PRO A 83 13.28 -57.66 13.40
N LYS A 84 13.71 -57.46 12.16
CA LYS A 84 13.97 -56.15 11.55
C LYS A 84 12.92 -55.84 10.54
N ILE A 85 12.21 -54.75 10.74
CA ILE A 85 11.10 -54.28 9.89
C ILE A 85 11.57 -53.08 9.09
N VAL A 86 11.53 -53.17 7.76
CA VAL A 86 11.80 -52.04 6.87
C VAL A 86 10.48 -51.35 6.61
N MET A 87 10.36 -50.09 7.03
CA MET A 87 9.14 -49.30 6.96
C MET A 87 8.92 -48.74 5.53
N ASN A 88 8.55 -49.60 4.60
CA ASN A 88 8.18 -49.25 3.23
C ASN A 88 6.64 -49.19 3.01
N THR A 89 5.90 -49.59 4.02
CA THR A 89 4.44 -49.53 4.17
C THR A 89 4.14 -49.64 5.68
N SER A 90 2.88 -49.51 6.07
CA SER A 90 2.45 -49.80 7.43
C SER A 90 2.43 -51.29 7.68
N HIS A 91 2.99 -51.73 8.80
CA HIS A 91 3.14 -53.13 9.16
C HIS A 91 2.40 -53.47 10.44
N GLU A 92 1.90 -54.71 10.53
CA GLU A 92 1.43 -55.35 11.77
C GLU A 92 2.34 -56.51 12.12
N VAL A 93 2.93 -56.44 13.31
CA VAL A 93 3.85 -57.47 13.81
C VAL A 93 3.27 -58.08 15.09
N VAL A 94 3.21 -59.41 15.09
CA VAL A 94 2.64 -60.16 16.21
C VAL A 94 3.69 -61.16 16.73
N ALA A 95 4.06 -61.05 17.99
CA ALA A 95 4.84 -62.09 18.67
C ALA A 95 3.90 -63.26 19.06
N VAL A 96 4.18 -64.44 18.57
CA VAL A 96 3.34 -65.62 18.79
C VAL A 96 3.98 -66.54 19.81
N PHE A 97 3.18 -66.90 20.80
CA PHE A 97 3.56 -67.80 21.87
C PHE A 97 2.59 -68.98 21.94
N GLU A 98 3.15 -70.18 22.14
CA GLU A 98 2.39 -71.42 22.34
C GLU A 98 2.46 -71.83 23.82
N LYS A 99 1.33 -72.20 24.38
CA LYS A 99 1.27 -72.67 25.77
C LYS A 99 1.99 -74.01 25.92
N VAL A 100 2.97 -74.07 26.81
CA VAL A 100 3.67 -75.30 27.14
C VAL A 100 2.82 -76.06 28.17
N GLN A 101 2.40 -77.30 27.87
CA GLN A 101 1.78 -78.16 28.87
C GLN A 101 2.82 -78.63 29.87
N GLY A 102 2.69 -78.19 31.11
CA GLY A 102 3.64 -78.49 32.19
C GLY A 102 3.64 -79.96 32.58
N THR A 103 4.84 -80.54 32.60
CA THR A 103 5.10 -81.81 33.30
C THR A 103 6.00 -81.50 34.48
N GLY A 104 5.41 -81.39 35.66
CA GLY A 104 6.12 -81.59 36.96
C GLY A 104 6.61 -80.36 37.67
N GLY A 105 6.12 -80.16 38.93
CA GLY A 105 6.62 -79.38 40.01
C GLY A 105 6.77 -77.88 39.81
N ASP A 106 5.96 -77.05 40.49
CA ASP A 106 5.79 -75.60 40.32
C ASP A 106 7.08 -74.80 40.63
N ALA A 107 8.04 -74.83 39.67
CA ALA A 107 9.23 -73.96 39.74
C ALA A 107 8.76 -72.51 39.42
N ILE A 108 9.08 -71.64 40.36
CA ILE A 108 8.73 -70.21 40.21
C ILE A 108 9.73 -69.58 39.25
N THR A 109 9.20 -68.92 38.23
CA THR A 109 9.95 -68.18 37.26
C THR A 109 9.97 -66.69 37.60
N ILE A 110 11.17 -66.10 37.74
CA ILE A 110 11.37 -64.66 37.90
C ILE A 110 12.13 -64.13 36.69
N ASP A 111 11.63 -63.11 36.09
CA ASP A 111 12.21 -62.54 34.85
C ASP A 111 11.98 -61.04 34.71
N THR A 112 12.68 -60.44 33.78
CA THR A 112 12.48 -59.03 33.38
C THR A 112 12.26 -58.93 31.88
N ILE A 113 11.40 -58.03 31.46
CA ILE A 113 11.17 -57.77 30.05
C ILE A 113 11.23 -56.28 29.76
N PRO A 114 12.12 -55.88 28.86
CA PRO A 114 13.21 -56.66 28.27
C PRO A 114 14.22 -57.05 29.33
N ARG A 115 15.07 -58.11 29.06
CA ARG A 115 16.12 -58.58 29.94
C ARG A 115 17.33 -57.63 29.97
N ILE A 116 17.15 -56.48 30.58
CA ILE A 116 18.16 -55.40 30.71
C ILE A 116 18.37 -54.99 32.18
N ALA A 117 17.47 -55.40 33.03
CA ALA A 117 17.50 -55.11 34.46
C ALA A 117 17.78 -56.38 35.24
N GLY A 118 18.54 -56.28 36.31
CA GLY A 118 18.66 -57.32 37.29
C GLY A 118 17.45 -57.34 38.22
N ILE A 119 17.33 -58.45 38.97
CA ILE A 119 16.37 -58.61 40.06
C ILE A 119 17.08 -59.01 41.31
N THR A 120 16.68 -58.43 42.41
CA THR A 120 17.11 -58.89 43.75
C THR A 120 16.06 -59.80 44.36
N VAL A 121 16.42 -60.94 44.80
CA VAL A 121 15.58 -61.93 45.47
C VAL A 121 16.16 -62.18 46.85
N ASP A 122 15.46 -61.85 47.92
CA ASP A 122 15.84 -62.02 49.32
C ASP A 122 17.22 -61.43 49.68
N ASN A 123 17.78 -60.50 49.01
CA ASN A 123 19.10 -59.87 49.07
C ASN A 123 20.12 -60.41 48.06
N ASP A 124 19.84 -61.47 47.33
CA ASP A 124 20.72 -61.96 46.28
C ASP A 124 20.41 -61.21 44.98
N ILE A 125 21.45 -60.70 44.35
CA ILE A 125 21.32 -59.91 43.11
C ILE A 125 21.54 -60.83 41.90
N TYR A 126 20.57 -60.92 41.05
CA TYR A 126 20.66 -61.65 39.79
C TYR A 126 20.77 -60.66 38.60
N LEU A 127 21.80 -60.90 37.82
CA LEU A 127 22.07 -60.07 36.65
C LEU A 127 21.07 -60.37 35.47
N PRO A 128 20.88 -59.51 34.52
CA PRO A 128 20.01 -59.75 33.37
C PRO A 128 20.39 -61.02 32.60
N THR A 129 21.66 -61.41 32.61
CA THR A 129 22.17 -62.59 31.91
C THR A 129 21.86 -63.91 32.65
N GLU A 130 21.43 -63.79 33.89
CA GLU A 130 21.07 -64.94 34.72
C GLU A 130 19.56 -65.20 34.69
N LEU A 131 18.81 -64.37 34.05
CA LEU A 131 17.36 -64.49 33.90
C LEU A 131 16.99 -65.26 32.63
N PRO A 132 15.87 -65.99 32.60
CA PRO A 132 14.91 -66.17 33.68
C PRO A 132 15.47 -67.04 34.80
N LEU A 133 15.24 -66.61 36.02
CA LEU A 133 15.59 -67.40 37.19
C LEU A 133 14.45 -68.39 37.44
N SER A 134 14.85 -69.68 37.66
CA SER A 134 13.88 -70.73 38.01
C SER A 134 14.23 -71.23 39.38
N ILE A 135 13.35 -70.97 40.34
CA ILE A 135 13.61 -71.29 41.75
C ILE A 135 12.51 -72.20 42.29
N ASN A 136 12.91 -73.22 43.08
CA ASN A 136 11.93 -74.00 43.81
C ASN A 136 11.88 -73.46 45.26
N TRP A 137 10.82 -72.77 45.58
CA TRP A 137 10.60 -72.19 46.91
C TRP A 137 9.72 -73.09 47.75
N ASP A 138 9.92 -73.01 49.12
CA ASP A 138 9.01 -73.61 50.04
C ASP A 138 7.65 -72.84 50.00
N ALA A 139 6.58 -73.58 49.85
CA ALA A 139 5.21 -72.98 49.71
C ALA A 139 4.81 -72.13 50.92
N THR A 140 5.47 -72.25 52.04
CA THR A 140 5.12 -71.54 53.30
C THR A 140 5.97 -70.28 53.56
N THR A 141 7.01 -70.06 52.81
CA THR A 141 7.98 -68.96 53.04
C THR A 141 7.64 -67.76 52.17
N ASN A 142 7.66 -66.55 52.77
CA ASN A 142 7.56 -65.28 52.02
C ASN A 142 8.94 -64.91 51.50
N HIS A 143 8.96 -64.49 50.22
CA HIS A 143 10.20 -64.02 49.60
C HIS A 143 10.02 -62.56 49.17
N ILE A 144 11.08 -61.78 49.18
CA ILE A 144 11.09 -60.39 48.73
C ILE A 144 11.79 -60.37 47.37
N ILE A 145 11.04 -59.92 46.36
CA ILE A 145 11.60 -59.65 45.03
C ILE A 145 11.66 -58.15 44.81
N THR A 146 12.74 -57.65 44.23
CA THR A 146 12.93 -56.22 43.93
C THR A 146 13.40 -56.06 42.50
N ALA A 147 12.63 -55.41 41.74
CA ALA A 147 12.98 -54.94 40.39
C ALA A 147 13.76 -53.61 40.47
N GLU A 148 14.82 -53.46 39.71
CA GLU A 148 15.54 -52.21 39.61
C GLU A 148 14.61 -51.12 39.02
N LYS A 149 14.51 -49.95 39.68
CA LYS A 149 13.57 -48.91 39.26
C LYS A 149 13.92 -48.28 37.93
N THR A 150 15.22 -48.10 37.65
CA THR A 150 15.70 -47.41 36.45
C THR A 150 17.03 -48.02 36.02
N VAL A 151 17.09 -48.47 34.82
CA VAL A 151 18.30 -48.99 34.18
C VAL A 151 18.71 -48.04 33.05
N ASN A 152 19.88 -47.43 33.18
CA ASN A 152 20.42 -46.55 32.15
C ASN A 152 21.27 -47.40 31.19
N GLU A 153 20.86 -47.50 29.93
CA GLU A 153 21.65 -48.14 28.89
C GLU A 153 22.76 -47.20 28.40
N ASN A 154 22.41 -45.94 28.22
CA ASN A 154 23.34 -44.87 27.87
C ASN A 154 22.75 -43.51 28.35
N PRO A 155 23.46 -42.38 28.17
CA PRO A 155 22.96 -41.07 28.64
C PRO A 155 21.61 -40.65 28.09
N ASP A 156 21.17 -41.23 26.95
CA ASP A 156 19.97 -40.77 26.21
C ASP A 156 18.92 -41.88 26.08
N LYS A 157 19.18 -43.11 26.63
CA LYS A 157 18.23 -44.22 26.65
C LYS A 157 18.24 -44.91 28.01
N ARG A 158 17.06 -45.10 28.58
CA ARG A 158 16.88 -45.82 29.84
C ARG A 158 15.61 -46.66 29.80
N TYR A 159 15.55 -47.56 30.74
CA TYR A 159 14.39 -48.38 31.00
C TYR A 159 13.88 -48.10 32.42
N ILE A 160 12.56 -47.95 32.52
CA ILE A 160 11.89 -47.68 33.79
C ILE A 160 10.97 -48.83 34.11
N PHE A 161 11.04 -49.33 35.35
CA PHE A 161 10.09 -50.31 35.83
C PHE A 161 8.66 -49.73 35.67
N GLY A 162 7.80 -50.43 34.96
CA GLY A 162 6.42 -50.07 34.71
C GLY A 162 5.47 -50.76 35.68
N SER A 163 5.51 -52.06 35.70
CA SER A 163 4.72 -52.91 36.61
C SER A 163 5.26 -54.34 36.57
N TRP A 164 4.88 -55.11 37.54
CA TRP A 164 4.88 -56.56 37.39
C TRP A 164 3.79 -56.96 36.40
N LYS A 165 3.90 -58.13 35.82
CA LYS A 165 2.96 -58.64 34.82
C LYS A 165 1.52 -58.78 35.37
N ASP A 166 1.37 -59.07 36.65
CA ASP A 166 0.05 -59.15 37.34
C ASP A 166 -0.56 -57.77 37.64
N GLY A 167 0.08 -56.68 37.20
CA GLY A 167 -0.39 -55.31 37.34
C GLY A 167 0.11 -54.60 38.61
N ASN A 168 0.88 -55.26 39.49
CA ASN A 168 1.45 -54.59 40.63
C ASN A 168 2.50 -53.57 40.19
N VAL A 169 2.41 -52.31 40.68
CA VAL A 169 3.24 -51.19 40.29
C VAL A 169 4.38 -50.89 41.31
N ASP A 170 4.44 -51.63 42.43
CA ASP A 170 5.53 -51.48 43.38
C ASP A 170 6.72 -52.34 42.91
N PRO A 171 7.88 -51.78 42.65
CA PRO A 171 9.07 -52.54 42.27
C PRO A 171 9.58 -53.49 43.33
N VAL A 172 9.22 -53.25 44.60
CA VAL A 172 9.52 -54.14 45.74
C VAL A 172 8.24 -54.82 46.14
N ARG A 173 8.26 -56.17 46.15
CA ARG A 173 7.08 -56.94 46.60
C ARG A 173 7.49 -58.18 47.39
N THR A 174 6.62 -58.47 48.31
CA THR A 174 6.66 -59.76 48.99
C THR A 174 5.77 -60.73 48.25
N VAL A 175 6.26 -61.89 47.93
CA VAL A 175 5.57 -62.93 47.15
C VAL A 175 5.59 -64.25 47.91
N LYS A 176 4.55 -65.06 47.67
CA LYS A 176 4.51 -66.46 48.15
C LYS A 176 4.39 -67.43 46.98
N PRO A 177 4.90 -68.64 47.08
CA PRO A 177 4.77 -69.62 46.01
C PRO A 177 3.30 -69.97 45.63
N ASP A 178 2.36 -69.82 46.55
CA ASP A 178 0.94 -70.05 46.30
C ASP A 178 0.21 -68.91 45.61
N GLU A 179 0.87 -67.73 45.50
CA GLU A 179 0.27 -66.54 44.82
C GLU A 179 0.54 -66.54 43.32
N GLY A 180 1.41 -67.42 42.83
CA GLY A 180 1.72 -67.56 41.39
C GLY A 180 3.06 -68.22 41.14
N THR A 181 3.19 -68.74 39.92
CA THR A 181 4.42 -69.43 39.48
C THR A 181 5.33 -68.55 38.59
N SER A 182 4.94 -67.28 38.35
CA SER A 182 5.68 -66.42 37.48
C SER A 182 5.60 -64.95 37.89
N PHE A 183 6.79 -64.36 38.22
CA PHE A 183 6.91 -62.96 38.59
C PHE A 183 7.82 -62.26 37.58
N ILE A 184 7.19 -61.46 36.67
CA ILE A 184 7.92 -60.82 35.58
C ILE A 184 7.81 -59.33 35.70
N ALA A 185 8.94 -58.66 35.80
CA ALA A 185 9.01 -57.20 35.80
C ALA A 185 8.99 -56.67 34.38
N LEU A 186 8.04 -55.81 34.10
CA LEU A 186 7.86 -55.15 32.81
C LEU A 186 8.48 -53.76 32.83
N TYR A 187 9.36 -53.49 31.89
CA TYR A 187 10.01 -52.20 31.77
C TYR A 187 9.52 -51.49 30.52
N LYS A 188 9.41 -50.17 30.65
CA LYS A 188 9.18 -49.28 29.52
C LYS A 188 10.51 -48.68 29.06
N THR A 189 10.71 -48.60 27.77
CA THR A 189 11.81 -47.85 27.19
C THR A 189 11.50 -46.37 27.27
N GLN A 190 12.51 -45.58 27.70
CA GLN A 190 12.45 -44.13 27.61
C GLN A 190 13.65 -43.60 26.84
N PHE A 191 13.37 -42.60 26.00
CA PHE A 191 14.40 -41.85 25.29
C PHE A 191 14.43 -40.41 25.76
N TYR A 192 15.63 -39.82 25.72
CA TYR A 192 15.83 -38.44 26.11
C TYR A 192 15.64 -37.52 24.91
N LEU A 193 14.72 -36.58 25.04
CA LEU A 193 14.61 -35.45 24.12
C LEU A 193 15.46 -34.30 24.62
N LYS A 194 16.44 -33.87 23.84
CA LYS A 194 17.26 -32.71 24.09
C LYS A 194 16.83 -31.58 23.19
N VAL A 195 16.54 -30.41 23.77
CA VAL A 195 16.17 -29.21 23.02
C VAL A 195 17.23 -28.14 23.20
N LEU A 196 17.95 -27.82 22.14
CA LEU A 196 19.06 -26.88 22.14
C LEU A 196 18.66 -25.57 21.49
N THR A 197 18.87 -24.47 22.18
CA THR A 197 18.68 -23.13 21.65
C THR A 197 19.90 -22.26 22.02
N GLU A 198 20.27 -21.39 21.09
CA GLU A 198 21.32 -20.39 21.32
C GLU A 198 20.76 -19.16 22.05
N PHE A 199 19.48 -18.84 21.82
CA PHE A 199 18.81 -17.70 22.41
C PHE A 199 17.51 -18.13 23.10
N GLY A 200 17.15 -17.44 24.22
CA GLY A 200 15.94 -17.74 24.98
C GLY A 200 15.99 -19.07 25.71
N ASN A 201 14.85 -19.54 26.15
CA ASN A 201 14.69 -20.83 26.80
C ASN A 201 13.76 -21.73 26.01
N SER A 202 14.00 -23.02 26.11
CA SER A 202 13.18 -24.05 25.50
C SER A 202 12.46 -24.90 26.54
N VAL A 203 11.32 -25.44 26.17
CA VAL A 203 10.47 -26.35 26.95
C VAL A 203 10.34 -27.65 26.19
N GLY A 204 10.18 -28.77 26.92
CA GLY A 204 9.96 -30.08 26.30
C GLY A 204 11.19 -30.99 26.38
N GLN A 205 12.35 -30.53 26.91
CA GLN A 205 13.49 -31.39 27.18
C GLN A 205 13.17 -32.37 28.31
N GLY A 206 13.49 -33.62 28.15
CA GLY A 206 13.24 -34.63 29.17
C GLY A 206 13.24 -36.06 28.68
N TRP A 207 12.88 -36.98 29.60
CA TRP A 207 12.70 -38.39 29.32
C TRP A 207 11.25 -38.69 28.94
N TYR A 208 11.05 -39.45 27.92
CA TYR A 208 9.71 -39.78 27.38
C TYR A 208 9.62 -41.26 27.02
N ASP A 209 8.47 -41.86 27.29
CA ASP A 209 8.19 -43.25 26.92
C ASP A 209 8.27 -43.42 25.40
N GLU A 210 8.83 -44.51 24.95
CA GLU A 210 8.86 -44.91 23.54
C GLU A 210 7.46 -44.86 22.92
N GLY A 211 7.33 -44.29 21.71
CA GLY A 211 6.07 -44.10 20.99
C GLY A 211 5.20 -42.95 21.47
N SER A 212 5.59 -42.24 22.55
CA SER A 212 4.82 -41.09 23.02
C SER A 212 5.05 -39.89 22.12
N THR A 213 3.99 -39.08 21.94
CA THR A 213 4.06 -37.81 21.25
C THR A 213 4.45 -36.71 22.22
N VAL A 214 5.49 -35.98 21.90
CA VAL A 214 6.02 -34.89 22.73
C VAL A 214 5.94 -33.58 22.01
N ASN A 215 5.55 -32.54 22.75
CA ASN A 215 5.56 -31.17 22.28
C ASN A 215 6.77 -30.43 22.88
N PHE A 216 7.40 -29.60 22.08
CA PHE A 216 8.46 -28.69 22.50
C PHE A 216 8.19 -27.29 22.00
N SER A 217 8.66 -26.28 22.73
CA SER A 217 8.40 -24.89 22.40
C SER A 217 9.53 -23.98 22.87
N LEU A 218 9.47 -22.74 22.44
CA LEU A 218 10.27 -21.64 22.98
C LEU A 218 9.41 -20.79 23.91
N ASP A 219 10.03 -20.14 24.87
CA ASP A 219 9.39 -19.12 25.70
C ASP A 219 9.11 -17.84 24.92
N SER A 220 9.89 -17.56 23.89
CA SER A 220 9.67 -16.44 22.97
C SER A 220 10.23 -16.77 21.58
N GLU A 221 9.49 -16.39 20.55
CA GLU A 221 9.92 -16.51 19.16
C GLU A 221 10.83 -15.35 18.71
N HIS A 222 10.90 -14.28 19.49
CA HIS A 222 11.72 -13.11 19.21
C HIS A 222 12.56 -12.73 20.42
N ILE A 223 13.87 -12.79 20.29
CA ILE A 223 14.81 -12.47 21.36
C ILE A 223 15.59 -11.20 20.99
N PRO A 224 15.42 -10.10 21.72
CA PRO A 224 16.20 -8.88 21.49
C PRO A 224 17.70 -9.12 21.76
N ASN A 225 18.55 -8.47 20.97
CA ASN A 225 19.97 -8.45 21.30
C ASN A 225 20.19 -7.55 22.53
N LYS A 226 20.89 -8.04 23.52
CA LYS A 226 21.10 -7.35 24.82
C LYS A 226 21.90 -6.04 24.69
N ASN A 227 22.74 -5.93 23.66
CA ASN A 227 23.67 -4.81 23.47
C ASN A 227 23.20 -3.83 22.39
N ASP A 228 22.20 -4.20 21.60
CA ASP A 228 21.70 -3.42 20.46
C ASP A 228 20.22 -3.73 20.24
N ASP A 229 19.36 -2.81 20.64
CA ASP A 229 17.90 -2.92 20.52
C ASP A 229 17.38 -2.82 19.08
N THR A 230 18.28 -2.50 18.14
CA THR A 230 17.99 -2.50 16.71
C THR A 230 18.19 -3.86 16.04
N ILE A 231 18.64 -4.84 16.80
CA ILE A 231 18.88 -6.23 16.37
C ILE A 231 18.03 -7.15 17.21
N ARG A 232 17.43 -8.16 16.61
CA ARG A 232 16.81 -9.28 17.32
C ARG A 232 17.07 -10.60 16.58
N TYR A 233 16.88 -11.68 17.28
CA TYR A 233 16.89 -13.03 16.72
C TYR A 233 15.46 -13.55 16.71
N SER A 234 15.00 -13.99 15.56
CA SER A 234 13.66 -14.55 15.35
C SER A 234 13.76 -16.03 15.10
N PHE A 235 12.85 -16.78 15.70
CA PHE A 235 12.71 -18.20 15.39
C PHE A 235 12.48 -18.38 13.88
N ASP A 236 13.26 -19.25 13.26
CA ASP A 236 13.14 -19.61 11.86
C ASP A 236 12.50 -20.99 11.72
N SER A 237 13.13 -21.98 12.34
CA SER A 237 12.69 -23.37 12.21
C SER A 237 13.30 -24.25 13.29
N TRP A 238 12.72 -25.44 13.47
CA TRP A 238 13.29 -26.52 14.25
C TRP A 238 14.18 -27.38 13.35
N ASP A 239 15.43 -27.58 13.73
CA ASP A 239 16.31 -28.58 13.14
C ASP A 239 16.15 -29.87 13.91
N LEU A 240 15.55 -30.85 13.31
CA LEU A 240 15.28 -32.18 13.83
C LEU A 240 16.29 -33.22 13.29
N GLY A 241 17.42 -32.80 12.76
CA GLY A 241 18.41 -33.67 12.13
C GLY A 241 17.88 -34.20 10.78
N ASP A 242 17.77 -35.53 10.68
CA ASP A 242 17.28 -36.18 9.44
C ASP A 242 15.81 -35.83 9.10
N TYR A 243 15.06 -35.37 10.12
CA TYR A 243 13.69 -34.85 9.97
C TYR A 243 13.69 -33.36 9.59
N LYS A 244 14.17 -33.02 8.44
CA LYS A 244 14.46 -31.63 7.98
C LYS A 244 13.40 -30.61 8.32
N ASN A 245 13.83 -29.54 9.00
CA ASN A 245 13.19 -28.23 9.15
C ASN A 245 11.65 -28.25 9.21
N SER A 246 11.11 -28.76 10.31
CA SER A 246 9.67 -28.78 10.53
C SER A 246 9.22 -27.52 11.26
N ALA A 247 8.15 -26.90 10.80
CA ALA A 247 7.38 -25.94 11.59
C ALA A 247 6.60 -26.63 12.73
N SER A 248 6.53 -27.98 12.70
CA SER A 248 5.88 -28.77 13.74
C SER A 248 6.74 -28.80 14.99
N ASN A 249 6.16 -28.49 16.11
CA ASN A 249 6.72 -28.57 17.45
C ASN A 249 6.28 -29.85 18.21
N SER A 250 5.86 -30.87 17.46
CA SER A 250 5.36 -32.14 17.98
C SER A 250 6.01 -33.31 17.26
N ILE A 251 6.54 -34.28 18.02
CA ILE A 251 7.19 -35.45 17.44
C ILE A 251 6.92 -36.69 18.29
N SER A 252 6.86 -37.85 17.62
CA SER A 252 6.83 -39.16 18.30
C SER A 252 8.25 -39.63 18.63
N ILE A 253 8.49 -39.99 19.87
CA ILE A 253 9.81 -40.37 20.39
C ILE A 253 9.99 -41.88 20.21
N ASN A 254 10.79 -42.28 19.24
CA ASN A 254 11.14 -43.70 18.98
C ASN A 254 12.65 -43.97 19.12
N ALA A 255 13.41 -42.92 19.33
CA ALA A 255 14.86 -42.96 19.55
C ALA A 255 15.30 -41.70 20.31
N PRO A 256 16.51 -41.65 20.87
CA PRO A 256 17.08 -40.42 21.41
C PRO A 256 17.08 -39.32 20.34
N LEU A 257 16.61 -38.13 20.70
CA LEU A 257 16.48 -37.04 19.72
C LEU A 257 17.09 -35.75 20.27
N THR A 258 17.83 -35.06 19.42
CA THR A 258 18.27 -33.70 19.67
C THR A 258 17.60 -32.77 18.67
N VAL A 259 16.80 -31.86 19.18
CA VAL A 259 16.17 -30.79 18.44
C VAL A 259 16.99 -29.52 18.63
N LYS A 260 17.33 -28.84 17.55
CA LYS A 260 18.00 -27.54 17.61
C LYS A 260 17.09 -26.46 17.04
N VAL A 261 17.26 -25.25 17.55
CA VAL A 261 16.55 -24.09 17.04
C VAL A 261 17.43 -23.36 16.02
N ASN A 262 16.90 -23.14 14.86
CA ASN A 262 17.47 -22.22 13.87
C ASN A 262 16.93 -20.82 14.13
N TRP A 263 17.83 -19.86 14.24
CA TRP A 263 17.50 -18.46 14.46
C TRP A 263 17.90 -17.62 13.26
N SER A 264 17.00 -16.75 12.85
CA SER A 264 17.24 -15.73 11.86
C SER A 264 17.61 -14.42 12.57
N LYS A 265 18.70 -13.81 12.18
CA LYS A 265 19.06 -12.48 12.66
C LYS A 265 18.25 -11.45 11.89
N GLU A 266 17.55 -10.59 12.61
CA GLU A 266 16.76 -9.51 12.06
C GLU A 266 17.29 -8.15 12.47
N TYR A 267 17.17 -7.20 11.55
CA TYR A 267 17.56 -5.82 11.73
C TYR A 267 16.34 -4.90 11.69
N LYS A 268 16.35 -3.88 12.53
CA LYS A 268 15.30 -2.86 12.57
C LYS A 268 15.42 -1.92 11.39
N LEU A 269 14.34 -1.79 10.64
CA LEU A 269 14.12 -0.70 9.70
C LEU A 269 13.16 0.29 10.32
N GLU A 270 13.55 1.55 10.41
CA GLU A 270 12.68 2.66 10.78
C GLU A 270 12.46 3.55 9.57
N ILE A 271 11.22 3.72 9.16
CA ILE A 271 10.85 4.61 8.07
C ILE A 271 10.27 5.88 8.66
N ARG A 272 10.78 7.02 8.20
CA ARG A 272 10.34 8.35 8.58
C ARG A 272 9.87 9.13 7.36
N SER A 273 9.26 10.26 7.62
CA SER A 273 8.90 11.24 6.61
C SER A 273 9.29 12.64 7.05
N SER A 274 9.61 13.49 6.08
CA SER A 274 9.76 14.93 6.33
C SER A 274 8.43 15.65 6.59
N ILE A 275 7.29 14.96 6.38
CA ILE A 275 5.95 15.45 6.71
C ILE A 275 5.55 14.92 8.08
N PRO A 276 5.25 15.77 9.08
CA PRO A 276 5.04 15.36 10.47
C PRO A 276 3.94 14.31 10.69
N ASP A 277 2.84 14.42 9.97
CA ASP A 277 1.65 13.57 10.17
C ASP A 277 1.52 12.45 9.14
N TYR A 278 2.58 12.19 8.36
CA TYR A 278 2.62 11.13 7.38
C TYR A 278 3.88 10.29 7.55
N ILE A 279 3.70 9.01 7.78
CA ILE A 279 4.80 8.04 7.85
C ILE A 279 4.47 6.91 6.87
N PRO A 280 5.33 6.67 5.86
CA PRO A 280 5.18 5.50 5.00
C PRO A 280 5.22 4.20 5.82
N SER A 281 4.47 3.20 5.40
CA SER A 281 4.48 1.88 6.03
C SER A 281 5.80 1.14 5.77
N GLY A 282 6.06 0.10 6.58
CA GLY A 282 7.21 -0.77 6.38
C GLY A 282 8.28 -0.69 7.46
N SER A 283 8.08 0.11 8.53
CA SER A 283 8.94 0.01 9.73
C SER A 283 8.74 -1.34 10.40
N GLY A 284 9.83 -1.95 10.87
CA GLY A 284 9.77 -3.25 11.51
C GLY A 284 11.13 -3.93 11.60
N PHE A 285 11.13 -5.19 12.01
CA PHE A 285 12.30 -6.04 11.98
C PHE A 285 12.23 -6.97 10.77
N TYR A 286 13.35 -7.14 10.09
CA TYR A 286 13.43 -7.93 8.86
C TYR A 286 14.68 -8.80 8.84
N PRO A 287 14.60 -10.02 8.32
CA PRO A 287 15.74 -10.91 8.19
C PRO A 287 16.89 -10.29 7.38
N ALA A 288 18.11 -10.60 7.78
CA ALA A 288 19.30 -10.22 7.04
C ALA A 288 19.23 -10.69 5.58
N GLY A 289 19.58 -9.80 4.64
CA GLY A 289 19.53 -10.07 3.20
C GLY A 289 18.14 -9.92 2.56
N LYS A 290 17.11 -9.60 3.33
CA LYS A 290 15.76 -9.38 2.78
C LYS A 290 15.75 -8.16 1.89
N ASN A 291 15.29 -8.33 0.65
CA ASN A 291 14.96 -7.21 -0.22
C ASN A 291 13.55 -6.72 0.11
N LEU A 292 13.43 -5.46 0.55
CA LEU A 292 12.19 -4.86 0.99
C LEU A 292 11.78 -3.72 0.06
N ALA A 293 10.52 -3.68 -0.33
CA ALA A 293 9.96 -2.54 -1.05
C ALA A 293 9.78 -1.34 -0.11
N LEU A 294 10.25 -0.18 -0.56
CA LEU A 294 9.98 1.12 0.04
C LEU A 294 8.91 1.80 -0.81
N ILE A 295 7.79 2.13 -0.21
CA ILE A 295 6.66 2.74 -0.90
C ILE A 295 6.22 3.98 -0.11
N ALA A 296 6.23 5.11 -0.78
CA ALA A 296 5.70 6.38 -0.27
C ALA A 296 4.71 6.97 -1.28
N GLU A 297 3.79 7.77 -0.80
CA GLU A 297 2.89 8.51 -1.69
C GLU A 297 3.71 9.50 -2.54
N SER A 298 3.43 9.55 -3.83
CA SER A 298 4.12 10.49 -4.74
C SER A 298 3.69 11.94 -4.55
N GLU A 299 2.46 12.13 -4.07
CA GLU A 299 1.87 13.44 -3.77
C GLU A 299 0.93 13.31 -2.57
N ILE A 300 1.04 14.25 -1.63
CA ILE A 300 0.16 14.36 -0.46
C ILE A 300 -0.38 15.79 -0.43
N SER A 301 -1.69 15.92 -0.38
CA SER A 301 -2.36 17.23 -0.29
C SER A 301 -2.83 17.51 1.13
N SER A 302 -2.73 18.79 1.55
CA SER A 302 -3.33 19.23 2.80
C SER A 302 -4.87 19.12 2.75
N PRO A 303 -5.56 19.09 3.88
CA PRO A 303 -7.03 19.03 3.94
C PRO A 303 -7.73 20.13 3.13
N ASN A 304 -7.12 21.33 3.04
CA ASN A 304 -7.66 22.47 2.29
C ASN A 304 -7.24 22.46 0.80
N SER A 305 -6.44 21.48 0.38
CA SER A 305 -5.93 21.33 -1.00
C SER A 305 -5.09 22.50 -1.52
N ASP A 306 -4.62 23.39 -0.66
CA ASP A 306 -3.78 24.57 -1.00
C ASP A 306 -2.29 24.35 -0.74
N ILE A 307 -1.94 23.25 -0.08
CA ILE A 307 -0.56 22.81 0.12
C ILE A 307 -0.44 21.38 -0.40
N LYS A 308 0.58 21.14 -1.20
CA LYS A 308 0.99 19.83 -1.66
C LYS A 308 2.40 19.52 -1.21
N TYR A 309 2.61 18.27 -0.90
CA TYR A 309 3.93 17.70 -0.67
C TYR A 309 4.21 16.72 -1.79
N ILE A 310 5.25 16.97 -2.57
CA ILE A 310 5.65 16.14 -3.71
C ILE A 310 6.89 15.36 -3.29
N PHE A 311 6.85 14.05 -3.47
CA PHE A 311 8.00 13.20 -3.14
C PHE A 311 9.25 13.69 -3.88
N ASP A 312 10.33 13.92 -3.12
CA ASP A 312 11.64 14.32 -3.66
C ASP A 312 12.57 13.11 -3.76
N LYS A 313 12.81 12.46 -2.62
CA LYS A 313 13.72 11.31 -2.56
C LYS A 313 13.67 10.57 -1.23
N TRP A 314 14.19 9.36 -1.23
CA TRP A 314 14.58 8.64 -0.04
C TRP A 314 15.99 9.01 0.37
N VAL A 315 16.22 9.19 1.67
CA VAL A 315 17.54 9.40 2.27
C VAL A 315 17.74 8.51 3.47
N THR A 316 18.96 8.07 3.69
CA THR A 316 19.36 7.36 4.89
C THR A 316 19.79 8.34 5.96
N ILE A 317 19.40 8.07 7.21
CA ILE A 317 19.75 8.86 8.39
C ILE A 317 20.62 8.00 9.29
N GLY A 318 21.70 8.58 9.82
CA GLY A 318 22.60 7.90 10.76
C GLY A 318 23.91 7.43 10.14
N PRO A 319 24.70 6.67 10.91
CA PRO A 319 26.07 6.30 10.55
C PRO A 319 26.17 5.20 9.48
N ASN A 320 25.12 4.44 9.29
CA ASN A 320 25.08 3.31 8.35
C ASN A 320 24.33 3.70 7.08
N PRO A 321 25.00 4.19 6.02
CA PRO A 321 24.34 4.46 4.76
C PRO A 321 23.97 3.14 4.07
N VAL A 322 22.74 3.06 3.55
CA VAL A 322 22.30 1.94 2.73
C VAL A 322 22.15 2.36 1.28
N VAL A 323 22.40 1.43 0.36
CA VAL A 323 22.14 1.63 -1.06
C VAL A 323 20.66 1.40 -1.33
N ILE A 324 19.95 2.47 -1.67
CA ILE A 324 18.56 2.40 -2.14
C ILE A 324 18.60 2.26 -3.66
N SER A 325 17.90 1.29 -4.21
CA SER A 325 17.96 0.94 -5.64
C SER A 325 17.69 2.13 -6.56
N ASN A 326 16.70 2.95 -6.24
CA ASN A 326 16.44 4.24 -6.89
C ASN A 326 15.87 5.21 -5.86
N SER A 327 16.70 6.04 -5.29
CA SER A 327 16.29 6.97 -4.24
C SER A 327 15.32 8.07 -4.72
N LEU A 328 15.27 8.36 -6.02
CA LEU A 328 14.37 9.38 -6.60
C LEU A 328 12.98 8.85 -6.94
N SER A 329 12.74 7.56 -6.85
CA SER A 329 11.41 6.98 -7.06
C SER A 329 10.69 6.80 -5.73
N SER A 330 9.42 7.21 -5.66
CA SER A 330 8.58 6.99 -4.48
C SER A 330 8.34 5.51 -4.20
N SER A 331 8.46 4.66 -5.23
CA SER A 331 8.45 3.19 -5.11
C SER A 331 9.80 2.64 -5.53
N THR A 332 10.49 2.00 -4.59
CA THR A 332 11.85 1.47 -4.78
C THR A 332 12.08 0.28 -3.85
N SER A 333 13.31 -0.16 -3.69
CA SER A 333 13.66 -1.25 -2.77
C SER A 333 15.01 -1.02 -2.08
N VAL A 334 15.15 -1.71 -0.94
CA VAL A 334 16.36 -1.72 -0.13
C VAL A 334 16.65 -3.13 0.35
N VAL A 335 17.94 -3.52 0.42
CA VAL A 335 18.36 -4.78 1.03
C VAL A 335 18.71 -4.51 2.49
N ILE A 336 18.15 -5.31 3.39
CA ILE A 336 18.35 -5.18 4.83
C ILE A 336 19.56 -6.05 5.25
N ASP A 337 20.71 -5.44 5.41
CA ASP A 337 21.94 -6.09 5.89
C ASP A 337 22.47 -5.49 7.21
N SER A 338 21.81 -4.42 7.67
CA SER A 338 22.03 -3.73 8.94
C SER A 338 20.75 -3.03 9.39
N SER A 339 20.79 -2.39 10.54
CA SER A 339 19.69 -1.53 11.01
C SER A 339 19.75 -0.17 10.33
N TYR A 340 18.62 0.30 9.84
CA TYR A 340 18.54 1.53 9.05
C TYR A 340 17.41 2.44 9.51
N ILE A 341 17.68 3.74 9.37
CA ILE A 341 16.64 4.78 9.41
C ILE A 341 16.59 5.40 8.02
N ILE A 342 15.45 5.30 7.36
CA ILE A 342 15.23 5.82 6.01
C ILE A 342 14.09 6.84 6.06
N GLU A 343 14.33 8.01 5.47
CA GLU A 343 13.35 9.10 5.45
C GLU A 343 12.87 9.38 4.02
N ALA A 344 11.57 9.39 3.83
CA ALA A 344 10.92 9.94 2.64
C ALA A 344 10.92 11.46 2.72
N ARG A 345 11.68 12.12 1.86
CA ARG A 345 11.73 13.58 1.76
C ARG A 345 10.76 14.09 0.72
N TYR A 346 10.10 15.16 1.07
CA TYR A 346 9.11 15.82 0.24
C TYR A 346 9.47 17.29 0.05
N LYS A 347 9.20 17.79 -1.14
CA LYS A 347 9.15 19.22 -1.44
C LYS A 347 7.75 19.73 -1.18
N LYS A 348 7.68 20.88 -0.56
CA LYS A 348 6.43 21.55 -0.28
C LYS A 348 6.09 22.50 -1.42
N SER A 349 4.87 22.42 -1.93
CA SER A 349 4.34 23.30 -2.97
C SER A 349 3.08 23.98 -2.48
N PHE A 350 2.89 25.23 -2.87
CA PHE A 350 1.76 26.05 -2.50
C PHE A 350 0.89 26.39 -3.71
N LEU A 351 -0.41 26.45 -3.49
CA LEU A 351 -1.36 26.89 -4.50
C LEU A 351 -1.27 28.42 -4.67
N LEU A 352 -0.94 28.84 -5.86
CA LEU A 352 -1.14 30.20 -6.34
C LEU A 352 -2.47 30.26 -7.09
N ASN A 353 -3.46 30.91 -6.50
CA ASN A 353 -4.74 31.11 -7.14
C ASN A 353 -4.76 32.49 -7.84
N VAL A 354 -4.87 32.49 -9.14
CA VAL A 354 -4.91 33.72 -9.95
C VAL A 354 -6.32 33.89 -10.51
N TRP A 355 -6.94 35.02 -10.17
CA TRP A 355 -8.31 35.29 -10.54
C TRP A 355 -8.47 36.70 -11.16
N SER A 356 -9.38 36.80 -12.09
CA SER A 356 -9.76 38.07 -12.71
C SER A 356 -11.24 38.08 -13.03
N PRO A 357 -11.96 39.16 -12.71
CA PRO A 357 -13.37 39.33 -13.15
C PRO A 357 -13.52 39.55 -14.65
N TYR A 358 -12.45 39.96 -15.32
CA TYR A 358 -12.41 40.22 -16.76
C TYR A 358 -11.10 39.72 -17.36
N GLY A 359 -11.14 39.36 -18.65
CA GLY A 359 -9.98 38.81 -19.31
C GLY A 359 -9.63 37.42 -18.82
N THR A 360 -8.55 36.85 -19.33
CA THR A 360 -8.09 35.51 -18.99
C THR A 360 -6.72 35.60 -18.30
N PRO A 361 -6.68 35.40 -16.97
CA PRO A 361 -5.41 35.38 -16.26
C PRO A 361 -4.71 34.03 -16.46
N SER A 362 -3.39 34.03 -16.31
CA SER A 362 -2.53 32.83 -16.34
C SER A 362 -1.46 32.91 -15.26
N GLY A 363 -0.81 31.77 -14.96
CA GLY A 363 0.20 31.65 -13.93
C GLY A 363 -0.31 31.10 -12.61
N GLY A 364 -1.60 30.71 -12.52
CA GLY A 364 -2.11 29.95 -11.38
C GLY A 364 -1.67 28.49 -11.42
N GLY A 365 -1.55 27.88 -10.24
CA GLY A 365 -1.15 26.48 -10.10
C GLY A 365 -0.35 26.24 -8.81
N PHE A 366 0.19 25.04 -8.70
CA PHE A 366 1.09 24.71 -7.59
C PHE A 366 2.53 25.05 -7.95
N TYR A 367 3.23 25.67 -7.02
CA TYR A 367 4.63 26.06 -7.13
C TYR A 367 5.40 25.60 -5.90
N ASP A 368 6.63 25.16 -6.10
CA ASP A 368 7.51 24.82 -4.99
C ASP A 368 7.74 26.03 -4.08
N GLU A 369 7.94 25.78 -2.79
CA GLU A 369 8.21 26.81 -1.80
C GLU A 369 9.37 27.71 -2.22
N GLY A 370 9.12 29.00 -2.31
CA GLY A 370 10.08 30.01 -2.76
C GLY A 370 10.24 30.12 -4.27
N ALA A 371 9.50 29.34 -5.07
CA ALA A 371 9.55 29.48 -6.53
C ALA A 371 8.94 30.80 -7.00
N VAL A 372 9.46 31.29 -8.12
CA VAL A 372 8.96 32.49 -8.78
C VAL A 372 7.93 32.10 -9.84
N ALA A 373 6.72 32.60 -9.71
CA ALA A 373 5.64 32.40 -10.67
C ALA A 373 5.43 33.64 -11.53
N ASP A 374 5.31 33.45 -12.83
CA ASP A 374 4.93 34.50 -13.78
C ASP A 374 3.41 34.58 -13.89
N VAL A 375 2.83 35.68 -13.40
CA VAL A 375 1.39 35.95 -13.49
C VAL A 375 1.13 36.97 -14.57
N ARG A 376 0.21 36.67 -15.44
CA ARG A 376 -0.08 37.48 -16.65
C ARG A 376 -1.58 37.60 -16.87
N ILE A 377 -1.97 38.72 -17.49
CA ILE A 377 -3.31 38.86 -18.08
C ILE A 377 -3.17 39.23 -19.56
N ASN A 378 -3.92 38.53 -20.41
CA ASN A 378 -3.76 38.64 -21.87
C ASN A 378 -4.39 39.90 -22.46
N GLN A 379 -5.22 40.58 -21.69
CA GLN A 379 -5.97 41.74 -22.17
C GLN A 379 -5.84 42.88 -21.18
N ASN A 380 -5.39 44.04 -21.64
CA ASN A 380 -5.29 45.26 -20.82
C ASN A 380 -6.58 46.13 -20.93
N GLU A 381 -7.40 45.83 -21.88
CA GLU A 381 -8.66 46.52 -22.13
C GLU A 381 -9.72 45.51 -22.58
N LEU A 382 -10.94 45.61 -22.06
CA LEU A 382 -12.09 44.82 -22.47
C LEU A 382 -13.32 45.71 -22.65
N VAL A 383 -13.90 45.68 -23.83
CA VAL A 383 -15.18 46.36 -24.11
C VAL A 383 -16.31 45.51 -23.53
N VAL A 384 -16.96 46.01 -22.47
CA VAL A 384 -18.10 45.35 -21.83
C VAL A 384 -19.41 45.67 -22.55
N VAL A 385 -19.58 46.94 -22.86
CA VAL A 385 -20.72 47.42 -23.63
C VAL A 385 -20.19 48.26 -24.81
N PRO A 386 -20.34 47.77 -26.05
CA PRO A 386 -19.82 48.48 -27.22
C PRO A 386 -20.25 49.94 -27.24
N GLY A 387 -19.27 50.84 -27.39
CA GLY A 387 -19.46 52.28 -27.42
C GLY A 387 -20.02 52.91 -26.17
N LYS A 388 -20.05 52.21 -25.01
CA LYS A 388 -20.59 52.73 -23.75
C LYS A 388 -19.68 52.49 -22.54
N GLU A 389 -19.19 51.27 -22.39
CA GLU A 389 -18.37 50.90 -21.23
C GLU A 389 -17.25 49.96 -21.60
N LYS A 390 -16.06 50.24 -21.14
CA LYS A 390 -14.92 49.34 -21.18
C LYS A 390 -14.25 49.23 -19.81
N LYS A 391 -13.57 48.11 -19.60
CA LYS A 391 -12.72 47.88 -18.43
C LYS A 391 -11.27 48.02 -18.86
N ILE A 392 -10.51 48.74 -18.06
CA ILE A 392 -9.08 48.91 -18.22
C ILE A 392 -8.42 48.18 -17.08
N PHE A 393 -7.41 47.37 -17.37
CA PHE A 393 -6.65 46.71 -16.34
C PHE A 393 -5.98 47.75 -15.42
N GLY A 394 -6.27 47.63 -14.14
CA GLY A 394 -5.81 48.59 -13.11
C GLY A 394 -4.66 48.05 -12.24
N GLY A 395 -4.19 46.83 -12.50
CA GLY A 395 -3.11 46.21 -11.78
C GLY A 395 -3.52 44.96 -11.03
N TRP A 396 -2.58 44.39 -10.30
CA TRP A 396 -2.73 43.20 -9.49
C TRP A 396 -2.81 43.54 -8.00
N SER A 397 -3.55 42.77 -7.25
CA SER A 397 -3.50 42.74 -5.78
C SER A 397 -3.29 41.30 -5.32
N THR A 398 -2.56 41.13 -4.23
CA THR A 398 -2.28 39.81 -3.66
C THR A 398 -2.76 39.78 -2.21
N SER A 399 -3.11 38.58 -1.74
CA SER A 399 -3.26 38.26 -0.32
C SER A 399 -2.14 37.29 0.04
N GLY A 400 -1.12 37.78 0.75
CA GLY A 400 0.10 37.02 1.07
C GLY A 400 1.14 37.04 -0.06
N GLY A 401 2.38 36.78 0.26
CA GLY A 401 3.50 36.72 -0.68
C GLY A 401 4.04 38.07 -1.15
N GLU A 402 5.14 38.04 -1.88
CA GLU A 402 5.84 39.22 -2.40
C GLU A 402 5.73 39.29 -3.93
N ILE A 403 5.45 40.49 -4.44
CA ILE A 403 5.53 40.76 -5.88
C ILE A 403 6.93 41.29 -6.19
N LEU A 404 7.61 40.63 -7.11
CA LEU A 404 8.87 41.13 -7.69
C LEU A 404 8.58 42.10 -8.83
N ASP A 405 9.27 43.24 -8.83
CA ASP A 405 9.22 44.18 -9.93
C ASP A 405 10.20 43.79 -11.01
N PHE A 406 9.77 43.70 -12.25
CA PHE A 406 10.65 43.41 -13.39
C PHE A 406 11.82 44.42 -13.57
N ASN A 407 11.68 45.59 -12.91
CA ASN A 407 12.66 46.67 -13.02
C ASN A 407 13.41 46.98 -11.71
N SER A 408 13.24 46.21 -10.65
CA SER A 408 13.99 46.41 -9.43
C SER A 408 14.33 45.06 -8.78
N SER A 409 15.57 44.88 -8.44
CA SER A 409 16.10 43.72 -7.70
C SER A 409 15.66 43.68 -6.23
N GLU A 410 14.73 44.51 -5.82
CA GLU A 410 14.21 44.55 -4.46
C GLU A 410 12.71 44.20 -4.42
N ALA A 411 12.38 43.24 -3.58
CA ALA A 411 10.98 42.92 -3.24
C ALA A 411 10.33 44.11 -2.51
N LYS A 412 9.24 44.63 -3.04
CA LYS A 412 8.47 45.70 -2.39
C LYS A 412 7.14 45.19 -1.87
N SER A 413 6.82 45.65 -0.68
CA SER A 413 5.56 45.39 0.01
C SER A 413 4.33 45.89 -0.77
N LEU A 414 3.24 45.23 -0.59
CA LEU A 414 2.07 44.98 -1.40
C LEU A 414 0.98 46.07 -1.48
N ASP A 415 1.17 47.28 -0.97
CA ASP A 415 0.06 48.24 -0.85
C ASP A 415 -0.19 49.15 -2.06
N SER A 416 0.54 48.98 -3.17
CA SER A 416 0.30 49.75 -4.39
C SER A 416 -0.04 48.85 -5.57
N PRO A 417 -1.19 49.09 -6.25
CA PRO A 417 -1.54 48.32 -7.45
C PRO A 417 -0.56 48.60 -8.58
N LYS A 418 0.11 47.56 -9.08
CA LYS A 418 1.03 47.68 -10.22
C LYS A 418 0.25 47.54 -11.52
N SER A 419 0.40 48.52 -12.38
CA SER A 419 -0.29 48.56 -13.70
C SER A 419 0.31 47.61 -14.75
N ASN A 420 1.36 46.87 -14.43
CA ASN A 420 1.95 45.90 -15.34
C ASN A 420 1.06 44.68 -15.48
N SER A 421 0.68 44.36 -16.72
CA SER A 421 -0.10 43.16 -17.06
C SER A 421 0.64 41.85 -16.75
N ASN A 422 1.96 41.92 -16.60
CA ASN A 422 2.82 40.81 -16.24
C ASN A 422 3.55 41.15 -14.93
N ILE A 423 3.46 40.25 -13.95
CA ILE A 423 4.19 40.35 -12.70
C ILE A 423 4.84 39.01 -12.38
N GLN A 424 5.86 39.04 -11.53
CA GLN A 424 6.43 37.86 -10.89
C GLN A 424 6.08 37.89 -9.41
N VAL A 425 5.74 36.72 -8.87
CA VAL A 425 5.46 36.55 -7.44
C VAL A 425 6.30 35.42 -6.87
N ILE A 426 6.85 35.61 -5.67
CA ILE A 426 7.51 34.54 -4.92
C ILE A 426 6.41 33.80 -4.13
N VAL A 427 6.28 32.50 -4.38
CA VAL A 427 5.28 31.66 -3.75
C VAL A 427 5.85 31.02 -2.49
N SER A 428 5.71 31.71 -1.35
CA SER A 428 6.19 31.24 -0.04
C SER A 428 5.08 30.70 0.87
N SER A 429 3.82 30.83 0.46
CA SER A 429 2.62 30.33 1.15
C SER A 429 1.47 30.26 0.13
N PRO A 430 0.36 29.58 0.46
CA PRO A 430 -0.84 29.67 -0.35
C PRO A 430 -1.27 31.12 -0.51
N MET A 431 -1.51 31.53 -1.75
CA MET A 431 -1.79 32.94 -2.03
C MET A 431 -2.79 33.14 -3.16
N ASN A 432 -3.50 34.28 -3.11
CA ASN A 432 -4.38 34.71 -4.16
C ASN A 432 -3.84 35.96 -4.83
N VAL A 433 -3.83 35.98 -6.15
CA VAL A 433 -3.51 37.13 -6.97
C VAL A 433 -4.76 37.50 -7.76
N THR A 434 -5.23 38.72 -7.56
CA THR A 434 -6.48 39.20 -8.17
C THR A 434 -6.23 40.39 -9.05
N ALA A 435 -6.71 40.31 -10.27
CA ALA A 435 -6.68 41.43 -11.20
C ALA A 435 -7.71 42.50 -10.83
N LYS A 436 -7.28 43.73 -10.74
CA LYS A 436 -8.14 44.91 -10.57
C LYS A 436 -8.44 45.55 -11.90
N TRP A 437 -9.67 45.99 -12.09
CA TRP A 437 -10.14 46.63 -13.31
C TRP A 437 -10.87 47.91 -12.99
N ASN A 438 -10.55 48.96 -13.76
CA ASN A 438 -11.19 50.25 -13.68
C ASN A 438 -12.19 50.35 -14.85
N SER A 439 -13.35 50.97 -14.59
CA SER A 439 -14.30 51.26 -15.65
C SER A 439 -13.89 52.53 -16.37
N GLN A 440 -14.09 52.58 -17.69
CA GLN A 440 -14.17 53.81 -18.46
C GLN A 440 -15.50 53.86 -19.17
N TYR A 441 -16.06 55.04 -19.20
CA TYR A 441 -17.34 55.30 -19.88
C TYR A 441 -17.13 56.19 -21.09
N PHE A 442 -17.88 55.91 -22.13
CA PHE A 442 -17.82 56.68 -23.36
C PHE A 442 -18.78 57.89 -23.28
N VAL A 443 -18.23 59.05 -23.59
CA VAL A 443 -19.01 60.27 -23.84
C VAL A 443 -19.21 60.36 -25.34
N ASP A 444 -20.43 60.07 -25.80
CA ASP A 444 -20.84 60.17 -27.18
C ASP A 444 -21.46 61.56 -27.42
N ALA A 445 -20.59 62.51 -27.77
CA ALA A 445 -21.03 63.86 -28.10
C ALA A 445 -21.04 64.04 -29.63
N LYS A 446 -22.22 64.32 -30.17
CA LYS A 446 -22.46 64.45 -31.63
C LYS A 446 -23.09 65.76 -31.96
N SER A 447 -22.98 66.11 -33.26
CA SER A 447 -23.63 67.25 -33.84
C SER A 447 -24.03 66.95 -35.29
N SER A 448 -25.19 67.40 -35.71
CA SER A 448 -25.58 67.32 -37.11
C SER A 448 -24.82 68.34 -37.96
N SER A 449 -24.31 69.38 -37.32
CA SER A 449 -23.56 70.45 -37.95
C SER A 449 -22.47 70.96 -36.97
N GLY A 450 -21.30 71.35 -37.51
CA GLY A 450 -20.18 71.79 -36.68
C GLY A 450 -19.36 70.67 -36.13
N THR A 451 -18.28 71.02 -35.44
CA THR A 451 -17.30 70.06 -34.89
C THR A 451 -17.42 70.01 -33.38
N VAL A 452 -17.63 68.77 -32.83
CA VAL A 452 -17.74 68.54 -31.40
C VAL A 452 -16.34 68.16 -30.85
N THR A 453 -16.02 68.63 -29.66
CA THR A 453 -14.87 68.19 -28.86
C THR A 453 -15.34 67.70 -27.50
N GLY A 454 -14.54 66.75 -26.88
CA GLY A 454 -14.86 66.14 -25.61
C GLY A 454 -15.53 64.79 -25.71
N ALA A 455 -15.81 64.26 -26.93
CA ALA A 455 -16.18 62.88 -27.11
C ALA A 455 -14.98 61.97 -26.84
N GLY A 456 -15.19 60.83 -26.17
CA GLY A 456 -14.12 59.90 -25.86
C GLY A 456 -14.38 59.04 -24.64
N TRP A 457 -13.37 58.27 -24.24
CA TRP A 457 -13.40 57.42 -23.06
C TRP A 457 -12.83 58.15 -21.83
N TYR A 458 -13.52 58.07 -20.71
CA TYR A 458 -13.16 58.76 -19.48
C TYR A 458 -13.38 57.92 -18.24
N ASP A 459 -12.54 58.12 -17.24
CA ASP A 459 -12.68 57.49 -15.93
C ASP A 459 -13.93 58.04 -15.21
N PRO A 460 -14.57 57.24 -14.33
CA PRO A 460 -15.67 57.67 -13.51
C PRO A 460 -15.28 58.88 -12.66
N GLY A 461 -16.16 59.87 -12.54
CA GLY A 461 -15.95 61.11 -11.81
C GLY A 461 -15.16 62.18 -12.55
N THR A 462 -14.67 61.89 -13.78
CA THR A 462 -13.98 62.90 -14.60
C THR A 462 -14.93 64.01 -15.01
N LEU A 463 -14.49 65.25 -14.81
CA LEU A 463 -15.18 66.44 -15.31
C LEU A 463 -14.68 66.77 -16.71
N VAL A 464 -15.46 66.42 -17.73
CA VAL A 464 -15.08 66.54 -19.12
C VAL A 464 -15.66 67.85 -19.72
N PRO A 465 -14.82 68.69 -20.32
CA PRO A 465 -15.29 69.85 -21.07
C PRO A 465 -15.80 69.38 -22.44
N ILE A 466 -17.03 69.72 -22.77
CA ILE A 466 -17.68 69.45 -24.07
C ILE A 466 -17.88 70.80 -24.76
N SER A 467 -17.51 70.87 -26.01
CA SER A 467 -17.79 72.08 -26.79
C SER A 467 -18.12 71.74 -28.27
N VAL A 468 -18.89 72.60 -28.87
CA VAL A 468 -19.16 72.53 -30.27
C VAL A 468 -18.78 73.85 -30.97
N LYS A 469 -18.06 73.75 -32.06
CA LYS A 469 -17.70 74.86 -32.91
C LYS A 469 -18.74 74.98 -34.02
N MET A 470 -19.12 76.25 -34.35
CA MET A 470 -20.05 76.55 -35.43
C MET A 470 -19.54 75.91 -36.74
N PRO A 471 -20.41 75.37 -37.56
CA PRO A 471 -20.07 74.90 -38.89
C PRO A 471 -19.35 75.94 -39.70
N SER A 472 -18.31 75.57 -40.41
CA SER A 472 -17.48 76.46 -41.23
C SER A 472 -18.15 76.90 -42.50
N GLN A 473 -19.23 76.22 -42.88
CA GLN A 473 -20.05 76.61 -44.07
C GLN A 473 -21.52 76.71 -43.66
N PRO A 474 -22.22 77.72 -44.12
CA PRO A 474 -23.67 77.86 -43.90
C PRO A 474 -24.44 76.79 -44.71
N PRO A 475 -25.66 76.36 -44.27
CA PRO A 475 -26.47 75.35 -44.91
C PRO A 475 -26.95 75.71 -46.29
N GLY A 476 -26.91 77.04 -46.62
CA GLY A 476 -27.24 77.57 -47.90
C GLY A 476 -26.89 79.04 -48.01
N MET A 477 -27.08 79.66 -49.25
CA MET A 477 -26.65 81.02 -49.51
C MET A 477 -27.37 82.07 -48.64
N TRP A 478 -28.50 81.71 -48.02
CA TRP A 478 -29.36 82.61 -47.24
C TRP A 478 -29.70 82.03 -45.85
N THR A 479 -29.00 81.03 -45.37
CA THR A 479 -29.27 80.38 -44.09
C THR A 479 -28.01 80.40 -43.22
N THR A 480 -28.20 80.56 -41.95
CA THR A 480 -27.15 80.48 -40.92
C THR A 480 -27.50 79.41 -39.87
N TYR A 481 -26.52 78.82 -39.24
CA TYR A 481 -26.73 77.92 -38.08
C TYR A 481 -26.77 78.74 -36.80
N SER A 482 -27.80 78.54 -35.98
CA SER A 482 -27.89 79.05 -34.62
C SER A 482 -27.85 77.85 -33.69
N PHE A 483 -26.94 77.90 -32.72
CA PHE A 483 -26.87 76.85 -31.72
C PHE A 483 -28.03 76.96 -30.73
N GLU A 484 -28.87 75.92 -30.64
CA GLU A 484 -30.03 75.88 -29.77
C GLU A 484 -29.76 75.34 -28.37
N GLY A 485 -28.79 74.48 -28.28
CA GLY A 485 -28.41 73.89 -27.01
C GLY A 485 -27.89 72.46 -27.17
N TRP A 486 -27.45 71.94 -26.07
CA TRP A 486 -27.16 70.50 -25.88
C TRP A 486 -28.39 69.81 -25.33
N SER A 487 -28.72 68.68 -25.90
CA SER A 487 -29.75 67.72 -25.44
C SER A 487 -29.16 66.36 -25.14
N GLY A 488 -29.90 65.51 -24.40
CA GLY A 488 -29.50 64.18 -23.99
C GLY A 488 -29.19 64.12 -22.49
N ASP A 489 -28.00 63.61 -22.11
CA ASP A 489 -27.61 63.47 -20.69
C ASP A 489 -27.24 64.80 -20.00
N ILE A 490 -27.31 65.94 -20.72
CA ILE A 490 -27.19 67.29 -20.19
C ILE A 490 -28.06 68.23 -21.02
N GLU A 491 -28.60 69.23 -20.37
CA GLU A 491 -29.25 70.36 -21.01
C GLU A 491 -28.43 71.63 -20.78
N SER A 492 -27.95 72.27 -21.82
CA SER A 492 -27.17 73.47 -21.74
C SER A 492 -27.37 74.37 -22.98
N LYS A 493 -27.62 75.67 -22.77
CA LYS A 493 -27.68 76.63 -23.84
C LYS A 493 -26.34 77.23 -24.26
N SER A 494 -25.28 76.84 -23.55
CA SER A 494 -23.90 77.26 -23.86
C SER A 494 -23.26 76.32 -24.87
N PRO A 495 -22.63 76.76 -25.94
CA PRO A 495 -21.87 75.93 -26.86
C PRO A 495 -20.70 75.22 -26.20
N SER A 496 -20.26 75.67 -25.01
CA SER A 496 -19.24 75.02 -24.18
C SER A 496 -19.79 74.75 -22.80
N THR A 497 -19.69 73.52 -22.32
CA THR A 497 -20.19 73.08 -21.02
C THR A 497 -19.25 72.01 -20.43
N LYS A 498 -19.53 71.54 -19.23
CA LYS A 498 -18.81 70.48 -18.56
C LYS A 498 -19.78 69.40 -18.09
N ILE A 499 -19.39 68.13 -18.22
CA ILE A 499 -20.18 66.99 -17.75
C ILE A 499 -19.34 66.12 -16.80
N ILE A 500 -19.94 65.64 -15.72
CA ILE A 500 -19.34 64.61 -14.87
C ILE A 500 -19.70 63.24 -15.42
N VAL A 501 -18.68 62.42 -15.66
CA VAL A 501 -18.85 61.06 -16.25
C VAL A 501 -19.08 60.05 -15.12
N ASN A 502 -20.33 59.79 -14.75
CA ASN A 502 -20.72 58.77 -13.77
C ASN A 502 -21.23 57.46 -14.41
N GLY A 503 -21.27 57.44 -15.73
CA GLY A 503 -21.76 56.37 -16.62
C GLY A 503 -21.65 56.82 -18.07
N PRO A 504 -22.03 55.98 -19.02
CA PRO A 504 -22.07 56.37 -20.44
C PRO A 504 -22.92 57.60 -20.63
N LYS A 505 -22.47 58.55 -21.47
CA LYS A 505 -23.16 59.81 -21.76
C LYS A 505 -23.41 59.97 -23.23
N SER A 506 -24.57 60.41 -23.59
CA SER A 506 -24.95 60.73 -24.98
C SER A 506 -25.45 62.15 -25.06
N LEU A 507 -24.82 62.94 -25.90
CA LEU A 507 -25.06 64.39 -26.03
C LEU A 507 -25.21 64.71 -27.51
N ILE A 508 -26.19 65.52 -27.79
CA ILE A 508 -26.46 66.03 -29.14
C ILE A 508 -26.46 67.53 -29.13
N ALA A 509 -25.61 68.11 -29.93
CA ALA A 509 -25.67 69.56 -30.20
C ALA A 509 -26.76 69.85 -31.24
N GLU A 510 -27.75 70.62 -30.81
CA GLU A 510 -28.89 70.94 -31.61
C GLU A 510 -28.68 72.32 -32.24
N TRP A 511 -29.05 72.40 -33.54
CA TRP A 511 -28.89 73.56 -34.36
C TRP A 511 -30.18 73.92 -35.01
N ARG A 512 -30.49 75.25 -35.09
CA ARG A 512 -31.55 75.78 -35.88
C ARG A 512 -30.99 76.43 -37.13
N GLU A 513 -31.58 76.15 -38.25
CA GLU A 513 -31.32 76.87 -39.47
C GLU A 513 -32.22 78.10 -39.51
N ASP A 514 -31.61 79.30 -39.58
CA ASP A 514 -32.33 80.57 -39.74
C ASP A 514 -32.20 81.00 -41.16
N SER A 515 -33.31 81.10 -41.87
CA SER A 515 -33.39 81.64 -43.25
C SER A 515 -33.90 83.06 -43.28
N THR A 516 -33.29 83.95 -44.12
CA THR A 516 -33.67 85.32 -44.37
C THR A 516 -34.05 85.51 -45.85
N PRO A 517 -35.02 86.34 -46.24
CA PRO A 517 -36.34 86.63 -45.72
C PRO A 517 -37.44 85.87 -46.51
N GLY A 518 -38.29 85.28 -45.83
CA GLY A 518 -39.38 84.43 -46.33
C GLY A 518 -39.40 83.05 -45.67
N ILE A 519 -39.08 83.06 -44.54
CA ILE A 519 -38.50 82.10 -43.59
C ILE A 519 -39.40 80.96 -43.27
N ILE A 520 -38.78 79.81 -43.22
CA ILE A 520 -39.21 78.69 -42.41
C ILE A 520 -38.07 78.34 -41.45
N ASN A 521 -38.26 78.68 -40.15
CA ASN A 521 -37.38 78.17 -39.10
C ASN A 521 -37.49 76.65 -39.03
N GLY A 522 -36.49 75.97 -39.57
CA GLY A 522 -36.41 74.52 -39.50
C GLY A 522 -35.52 74.07 -38.34
N LEU A 523 -36.14 73.48 -37.37
CA LEU A 523 -35.38 72.71 -36.33
C LEU A 523 -34.75 71.49 -36.98
N ILE A 524 -33.40 71.44 -37.06
CA ILE A 524 -32.72 70.25 -37.45
C ILE A 524 -32.49 69.42 -36.13
N LEU A 525 -33.43 68.54 -35.95
CA LEU A 525 -33.25 67.50 -34.93
C LEU A 525 -32.27 66.43 -35.46
N ALA A 526 -31.05 66.46 -35.02
CA ALA A 526 -30.12 65.34 -35.28
C ALA A 526 -30.54 64.13 -34.47
N GLY A 527 -31.58 63.47 -34.95
CA GLY A 527 -32.04 62.22 -34.32
C GLY A 527 -31.27 61.02 -34.79
N VAL A 528 -30.15 60.75 -34.22
CA VAL A 528 -29.42 59.45 -34.45
C VAL A 528 -28.87 58.80 -33.17
N GLY A 529 -29.29 59.22 -31.98
CA GLY A 529 -28.80 58.59 -30.77
C GLY A 529 -29.71 57.53 -30.14
N VAL A 530 -30.99 57.50 -30.49
CA VAL A 530 -31.95 56.70 -29.69
C VAL A 530 -32.42 55.41 -30.39
N THR A 531 -32.20 55.25 -31.69
CA THR A 531 -32.69 54.08 -32.44
C THR A 531 -31.79 52.87 -32.43
N GLY A 532 -30.48 53.02 -32.09
CA GLY A 532 -29.54 51.88 -32.03
C GLY A 532 -29.76 50.94 -30.84
N PHE A 533 -30.34 51.44 -29.74
CA PHE A 533 -30.52 50.64 -28.50
C PHE A 533 -31.73 49.68 -28.58
N PHE A 534 -32.73 50.00 -29.36
CA PHE A 534 -33.93 49.15 -29.50
C PHE A 534 -33.80 48.07 -30.60
N ILE A 535 -32.90 48.22 -31.56
CA ILE A 535 -32.75 47.25 -32.66
C ILE A 535 -31.91 46.06 -32.22
N TYR A 536 -30.93 46.24 -31.35
CA TYR A 536 -30.09 45.12 -30.84
C TYR A 536 -30.86 44.12 -29.98
N ASN A 537 -31.91 44.54 -29.27
CA ASN A 537 -32.73 43.62 -28.46
C ASN A 537 -33.82 42.90 -29.23
N LYS A 538 -34.10 43.29 -30.51
CA LYS A 538 -35.21 42.72 -31.31
C LYS A 538 -34.76 41.64 -32.30
N THR A 539 -33.46 41.54 -32.61
CA THR A 539 -32.96 40.58 -33.61
C THR A 539 -32.53 39.23 -33.06
N ARG A 540 -32.77 38.94 -31.75
CA ARG A 540 -32.46 37.64 -31.15
C ARG A 540 -33.62 36.63 -31.18
N LYS A 541 -34.71 36.94 -31.89
CA LYS A 541 -35.81 35.97 -32.11
C LYS A 541 -36.27 35.99 -33.55
N SER A 542 -36.16 34.88 -34.18
CA SER A 542 -36.58 34.39 -35.48
C SER A 542 -35.46 34.43 -36.55
N GLY A 543 -34.96 33.35 -37.05
CA GLY A 543 -35.66 32.26 -37.66
C GLY A 543 -35.34 32.25 -39.14
N ARG A 544 -34.60 31.30 -39.55
CA ARG A 544 -34.60 30.66 -40.88
C ARG A 544 -35.25 31.48 -42.03
N PHE A 545 -34.49 31.69 -43.09
CA PHE A 545 -34.95 31.21 -44.42
C PHE A 545 -33.80 31.14 -45.45
N ASN A 546 -33.89 30.11 -46.22
CA ASN A 546 -33.06 29.67 -47.34
C ASN A 546 -33.06 30.61 -48.52
N SER A 547 -32.05 30.51 -49.29
CA SER A 547 -31.99 30.11 -50.73
C SER A 547 -31.19 31.03 -51.59
N ALA A 548 -30.14 30.46 -52.09
CA ALA A 548 -29.84 30.29 -53.55
C ALA A 548 -30.14 31.43 -54.49
N ILE A 549 -29.14 31.83 -55.25
CA ILE A 549 -29.11 31.84 -56.72
C ILE A 549 -27.72 32.32 -57.20
N LYS A 550 -27.05 31.41 -57.83
CA LYS A 550 -26.27 31.39 -59.10
C LYS A 550 -25.75 32.69 -59.74
N SER A 551 -24.43 32.66 -59.96
CA SER A 551 -23.69 32.72 -61.23
C SER A 551 -23.66 34.02 -62.05
N LYS A 552 -22.48 34.49 -62.35
CA LYS A 552 -21.78 34.33 -63.65
C LYS A 552 -20.63 35.33 -63.83
N HIS A 553 -19.52 34.76 -64.18
CA HIS A 553 -18.51 35.10 -65.19
C HIS A 553 -18.06 36.54 -65.40
N GLY A 554 -16.75 36.68 -65.50
CA GLY A 554 -16.05 37.58 -66.39
C GLY A 554 -14.60 37.88 -66.02
N ASN A 555 -13.74 37.05 -66.48
CA ASN A 555 -12.43 37.18 -67.12
C ASN A 555 -11.55 38.44 -66.90
N TYR A 556 -10.37 38.23 -66.42
CA TYR A 556 -8.96 38.45 -66.89
C TYR A 556 -8.53 39.90 -67.27
N PRO A 557 -7.19 40.22 -67.35
CA PRO A 557 -5.96 39.60 -66.83
C PRO A 557 -4.86 40.60 -66.32
N GLY A 558 -3.80 40.04 -65.84
CA GLY A 558 -2.39 40.54 -65.92
C GLY A 558 -1.91 41.31 -64.72
N ASP A 559 -0.74 41.23 -64.27
CA ASP A 559 0.48 40.51 -64.57
C ASP A 559 1.46 40.66 -63.40
N ARG A 560 2.12 39.58 -63.10
CA ARG A 560 3.52 39.39 -62.68
C ARG A 560 4.17 40.06 -61.47
N ARG A 561 4.76 39.12 -60.74
CA ARG A 561 6.10 39.03 -60.07
C ARG A 561 6.11 39.47 -58.62
N GLY A 562 6.65 38.72 -57.76
CA GLY A 562 7.39 37.47 -57.73
C GLY A 562 7.94 37.20 -56.35
N ILE A 563 8.25 35.96 -56.17
CA ILE A 563 9.29 35.39 -55.33
C ILE A 563 8.99 35.06 -53.88
N ASP A 564 8.81 33.75 -53.69
CA ASP A 564 9.47 32.76 -52.82
C ASP A 564 9.42 33.03 -51.31
N ALA A 565 9.25 32.06 -50.46
CA ALA A 565 9.38 30.61 -50.48
C ALA A 565 8.77 30.01 -49.22
N VAL A 566 8.17 28.81 -49.39
CA VAL A 566 8.42 27.59 -48.56
C VAL A 566 8.01 27.67 -47.08
N LEU A 567 7.07 26.88 -46.60
CA LEU A 567 7.00 25.45 -46.45
C LEU A 567 5.61 24.97 -46.04
N GLN A 568 5.21 23.90 -46.68
CA GLN A 568 4.15 22.96 -46.37
C GLN A 568 4.31 22.31 -44.99
N HIS A 569 3.20 21.99 -44.40
CA HIS A 569 2.75 20.62 -44.00
C HIS A 569 1.60 20.74 -43.01
N ASP A 570 0.64 20.02 -42.93
CA ASP A 570 -0.03 18.89 -43.60
C ASP A 570 -1.32 18.66 -42.85
N LYS A 571 -2.36 18.43 -43.58
CA LYS A 571 -3.66 18.04 -43.03
C LYS A 571 -3.70 16.55 -42.90
N SER A 572 -3.95 16.03 -41.70
CA SER A 572 -4.57 14.72 -41.60
C SER A 572 -5.73 14.72 -40.63
N LYS A 573 -6.85 14.36 -41.22
CA LYS A 573 -8.13 13.97 -40.68
C LYS A 573 -8.07 13.20 -39.38
N ILE A 574 -8.96 13.53 -38.44
CA ILE A 574 -9.48 12.52 -37.50
C ILE A 574 -10.99 12.59 -37.58
N ASP A 575 -11.56 11.50 -38.08
CA ASP A 575 -12.98 11.16 -38.09
C ASP A 575 -13.49 10.95 -36.66
N ILE A 576 -14.64 11.51 -36.35
CA ILE A 576 -15.41 11.21 -35.15
C ILE A 576 -16.62 10.37 -35.58
N PRO A 577 -16.79 9.15 -35.12
CA PRO A 577 -18.03 8.39 -35.35
C PRO A 577 -19.12 8.75 -34.33
N PRO A 578 -20.40 8.46 -34.64
CA PRO A 578 -21.56 8.98 -33.94
C PRO A 578 -21.88 8.22 -32.65
N LYS A 579 -22.52 8.95 -31.75
CA LYS A 579 -23.11 8.45 -30.51
C LYS A 579 -24.17 7.39 -30.78
N ASN A 580 -24.07 6.26 -30.13
CA ASN A 580 -25.20 5.41 -29.82
C ASN A 580 -25.26 5.12 -28.30
N SER A 581 -26.45 5.32 -27.82
CA SER A 581 -26.99 5.11 -26.50
C SER A 581 -26.71 3.73 -25.93
N PHE A 582 -26.19 3.68 -24.67
CA PHE A 582 -26.60 2.65 -23.73
C PHE A 582 -26.58 3.25 -22.33
N GLN A 583 -27.78 3.40 -21.76
CA GLN A 583 -27.98 3.58 -20.34
C GLN A 583 -27.63 2.25 -19.65
N GLN A 584 -26.71 2.26 -18.73
CA GLN A 584 -26.67 1.29 -17.66
C GLN A 584 -26.40 2.01 -16.34
N ASP A 585 -27.36 1.89 -15.46
CA ASP A 585 -27.32 2.25 -14.04
C ASP A 585 -26.11 1.57 -13.36
N ILE A 586 -25.13 2.34 -12.94
CA ILE A 586 -24.14 1.90 -11.97
C ILE A 586 -24.34 2.75 -10.71
N ARG A 587 -25.00 2.15 -9.71
CA ARG A 587 -25.02 2.66 -8.34
C ARG A 587 -23.63 2.60 -7.76
N LEU A 588 -23.03 3.74 -7.51
CA LEU A 588 -21.80 3.87 -6.71
C LEU A 588 -22.11 3.59 -5.23
N PRO A 589 -21.27 2.83 -4.52
CA PRO A 589 -21.43 2.64 -3.09
C PRO A 589 -21.05 3.93 -2.35
N LYS A 590 -21.91 4.33 -1.41
CA LYS A 590 -21.69 5.46 -0.50
C LYS A 590 -20.39 5.25 0.29
N LYS A 591 -19.46 6.17 0.24
CA LYS A 591 -18.31 6.27 1.14
C LYS A 591 -18.81 6.41 2.57
N LYS A 592 -18.47 5.45 3.42
CA LYS A 592 -18.59 5.57 4.88
C LYS A 592 -17.60 6.63 5.36
N SER A 593 -18.09 7.54 6.18
CA SER A 593 -17.29 8.57 6.82
C SER A 593 -16.37 7.94 7.88
N MET A 594 -15.20 8.54 8.04
CA MET A 594 -14.17 8.16 9.01
C MET A 594 -14.66 8.21 10.48
N TYR A 595 -15.85 8.75 10.74
CA TYR A 595 -16.47 8.83 12.06
C TYR A 595 -17.10 7.50 12.52
N ASP A 596 -17.45 6.63 11.59
CA ASP A 596 -18.10 5.34 11.91
C ASP A 596 -17.10 4.24 12.32
N TRP A 597 -15.80 4.51 12.17
CA TRP A 597 -14.72 3.57 12.54
C TRP A 597 -14.21 3.76 13.98
N LEU A 598 -14.52 4.89 14.62
CA LEU A 598 -14.05 5.25 15.97
C LEU A 598 -15.02 4.91 17.11
N MET A 599 -16.25 4.55 16.80
CA MET A 599 -17.24 4.18 17.81
C MET A 599 -17.70 2.75 17.55
N GLY A 600 -16.87 1.79 17.96
CA GLY A 600 -17.18 0.37 17.91
C GLY A 600 -18.57 0.06 18.47
N ASN A 601 -19.47 -0.36 17.59
CA ASN A 601 -20.66 -1.09 17.95
C ASN A 601 -20.83 -2.24 16.98
N ASP A 602 -20.35 -3.38 17.42
CA ASP A 602 -20.77 -4.69 16.95
C ASP A 602 -22.24 -4.91 17.35
N LYS A 603 -23.05 -5.14 16.35
CA LYS A 603 -24.17 -6.11 16.40
C LYS A 603 -24.37 -6.69 15.02
#